data_7be0e7742e44d1ed963f85ffc1abf845
#
_entry.id   7be0e7742e44d1ed963f85ffc1abf845
#
_cell.length_a   1.000
_cell.length_b   1.000
_cell.length_c   1.000
_cell.angle_alpha   90.00
_cell.angle_beta   90.00
_cell.angle_gamma   90.00
#
_symmetry.space_group_name_H-M   'P 1'
#
loop_
_entity.id
_entity.type
_entity.pdbx_description
1 polymer ?
#
loop_
_entity_poly.entity_id
_entity_poly.type
_entity_poly.pdbx_seq_one_letter_code
_entity_poly.pdbx_strand_id
1 'polypeptide(L)'
;SQASYASPIVLVKKPDNSMRICINYKLLNLISEFDPEPISVADDIFNQLGGSKVYSKFDLSKGYYQLPLNPESKDATTFVSHRGLFKFNVCPFGLASAPASFTRLMRKLLANSTGLDSYLDDVLAHTKTWEDHLAVLRDFFDRVKRANLSLRPSKCQIGFKAIGFLGNQVIEDMKTPSKDNLEKILNSTRPTNKTQVKSFLGLTGFFQVYVPNYSEITAPLTDLLKKNHPNKVIWGKSQEDSFQKLKAYLLGGPILKLPLWDQEFILRTDASNYAIAGVLMQEHDGVLHPVAFASKKL
;
A
#
# COMPACT_ATOMS: atom_id res chain seq x y z
N SER A 1 -29.92 -5.54 19.92
CA SER A 1 -30.23 -6.50 18.85
C SER A 1 -30.98 -7.69 19.40
N GLN A 2 -31.84 -8.30 18.58
CA GLN A 2 -32.54 -9.57 18.86
C GLN A 2 -31.94 -10.69 17.99
N ALA A 3 -30.76 -10.52 17.44
CA ALA A 3 -30.10 -11.51 16.58
C ALA A 3 -29.84 -12.83 17.34
N SER A 4 -29.96 -13.94 16.64
CA SER A 4 -29.74 -15.29 17.17
C SER A 4 -28.27 -15.64 17.40
N TYR A 5 -27.34 -14.80 16.92
CA TYR A 5 -25.91 -14.95 17.12
C TYR A 5 -25.25 -13.57 17.32
N ALA A 6 -24.03 -13.58 17.88
CA ALA A 6 -23.25 -12.35 18.08
C ALA A 6 -21.75 -12.63 17.98
N SER A 7 -21.02 -11.70 17.36
CA SER A 7 -19.57 -11.76 17.26
C SER A 7 -18.91 -11.24 18.55
N PRO A 8 -17.76 -11.80 18.98
CA PRO A 8 -17.06 -11.35 20.16
C PRO A 8 -16.25 -10.07 19.91
N ILE A 9 -16.08 -9.26 20.95
CA ILE A 9 -15.18 -8.11 20.95
C ILE A 9 -13.74 -8.56 21.14
N VAL A 10 -12.81 -7.93 20.42
CA VAL A 10 -11.36 -8.08 20.59
C VAL A 10 -10.75 -6.70 20.83
N LEU A 11 -9.94 -6.59 21.89
CA LEU A 11 -9.21 -5.37 22.19
C LEU A 11 -7.80 -5.44 21.62
N VAL A 12 -7.45 -4.47 20.78
CA VAL A 12 -6.12 -4.37 20.16
C VAL A 12 -5.42 -3.12 20.67
N LYS A 13 -4.24 -3.32 21.27
CA LYS A 13 -3.40 -2.22 21.74
C LYS A 13 -2.73 -1.53 20.56
N LYS A 14 -2.87 -0.20 20.47
CA LYS A 14 -2.18 0.61 19.48
C LYS A 14 -0.76 0.98 19.91
N PRO A 15 0.11 1.44 18.97
CA PRO A 15 1.45 1.92 19.32
C PRO A 15 1.47 3.08 20.34
N ASP A 16 0.42 3.91 20.34
CA ASP A 16 0.22 5.01 21.29
C ASP A 16 -0.32 4.56 22.68
N ASN A 17 -0.30 3.25 22.98
CA ASN A 17 -0.86 2.60 24.15
C ASN A 17 -2.38 2.71 24.32
N SER A 18 -3.10 3.39 23.43
CA SER A 18 -4.56 3.39 23.46
C SER A 18 -5.13 2.04 22.97
N MET A 19 -6.37 1.72 23.38
CA MET A 19 -7.04 0.49 22.99
C MET A 19 -7.96 0.75 21.80
N ARG A 20 -7.90 -0.15 20.79
CA ARG A 20 -8.87 -0.20 19.70
C ARG A 20 -9.83 -1.35 19.96
N ILE A 21 -11.12 -1.05 19.99
CA ILE A 21 -12.18 -2.05 20.01
C ILE A 21 -12.37 -2.56 18.58
N CYS A 22 -12.19 -3.84 18.38
CA CYS A 22 -12.44 -4.55 17.12
C CYS A 22 -13.49 -5.63 17.37
N ILE A 23 -14.25 -5.98 16.34
CA ILE A 23 -15.19 -7.09 16.40
C ILE A 23 -14.61 -8.23 15.55
N ASN A 24 -14.64 -9.44 16.08
CA ASN A 24 -14.15 -10.61 15.37
C ASN A 24 -15.24 -11.17 14.46
N TYR A 25 -15.31 -10.72 13.24
CA TYR A 25 -16.25 -11.20 12.22
C TYR A 25 -15.77 -12.43 11.44
N LYS A 26 -14.77 -13.18 11.96
CA LYS A 26 -14.22 -14.34 11.24
C LYS A 26 -15.30 -15.33 10.80
N LEU A 27 -16.24 -15.68 11.68
CA LEU A 27 -17.31 -16.62 11.35
C LEU A 27 -18.31 -16.03 10.35
N LEU A 28 -18.66 -14.75 10.51
CA LEU A 28 -19.53 -14.05 9.56
C LEU A 28 -18.87 -13.99 8.17
N ASN A 29 -17.59 -13.69 8.10
CA ASN A 29 -16.86 -13.63 6.83
C ASN A 29 -16.77 -14.98 6.10
N LEU A 30 -16.85 -16.11 6.82
CA LEU A 30 -16.86 -17.44 6.19
C LEU A 30 -18.17 -17.75 5.45
N ILE A 31 -19.27 -17.14 5.86
CA ILE A 31 -20.60 -17.33 5.25
C ILE A 31 -21.04 -16.15 4.39
N SER A 32 -20.24 -15.07 4.37
CA SER A 32 -20.51 -13.90 3.52
C SER A 32 -20.10 -14.19 2.09
N GLU A 33 -20.86 -13.72 1.14
CA GLU A 33 -20.52 -13.79 -0.28
C GLU A 33 -19.29 -12.93 -0.57
N PHE A 34 -18.44 -13.45 -1.44
CA PHE A 34 -17.26 -12.71 -1.91
C PHE A 34 -17.70 -11.59 -2.86
N ASP A 35 -17.25 -10.38 -2.59
CA ASP A 35 -17.44 -9.22 -3.48
C ASP A 35 -16.20 -9.04 -4.36
N PRO A 36 -16.28 -9.30 -5.68
CA PRO A 36 -15.13 -9.28 -6.59
C PRO A 36 -14.72 -7.87 -7.05
N GLU A 37 -15.10 -6.81 -6.34
CA GLU A 37 -14.71 -5.45 -6.70
C GLU A 37 -13.18 -5.32 -6.79
N PRO A 38 -12.61 -4.95 -7.94
CA PRO A 38 -11.17 -4.80 -8.08
C PRO A 38 -10.68 -3.60 -7.27
N ILE A 39 -9.63 -3.83 -6.49
CA ILE A 39 -8.90 -2.78 -5.77
C ILE A 39 -7.83 -2.23 -6.70
N SER A 40 -7.65 -0.92 -6.77
CA SER A 40 -6.59 -0.28 -7.54
C SER A 40 -5.21 -0.83 -7.12
N VAL A 41 -4.34 -1.06 -8.08
CA VAL A 41 -2.96 -1.45 -7.81
C VAL A 41 -2.15 -0.19 -7.51
N ALA A 42 -1.31 -0.24 -6.49
CA ALA A 42 -0.51 0.93 -6.10
C ALA A 42 0.39 1.45 -7.23
N ASP A 43 0.97 0.54 -8.02
CA ASP A 43 1.83 0.91 -9.14
C ASP A 43 1.06 1.63 -10.25
N ASP A 44 -0.21 1.29 -10.50
CA ASP A 44 -1.04 1.99 -11.48
C ASP A 44 -1.24 3.45 -11.08
N ILE A 45 -1.43 3.72 -9.78
CA ILE A 45 -1.54 5.08 -9.26
C ILE A 45 -0.21 5.82 -9.46
N PHE A 46 0.92 5.23 -9.04
CA PHE A 46 2.23 5.87 -9.24
C PHE A 46 2.52 6.16 -10.72
N ASN A 47 2.11 5.28 -11.61
CA ASN A 47 2.28 5.43 -13.05
C ASN A 47 1.49 6.63 -13.64
N GLN A 48 0.44 7.08 -12.95
CA GLN A 48 -0.34 8.26 -13.36
C GLN A 48 0.25 9.58 -12.86
N LEU A 49 1.19 9.53 -11.89
CA LEU A 49 1.76 10.73 -11.28
C LEU A 49 2.84 11.41 -12.14
N GLY A 50 3.27 10.79 -13.25
CA GLY A 50 4.31 11.31 -14.12
C GLY A 50 4.06 12.76 -14.57
N GLY A 51 5.07 13.63 -14.42
CA GLY A 51 5.00 15.05 -14.74
C GLY A 51 4.24 15.91 -13.71
N SER A 52 3.68 15.33 -12.64
CA SER A 52 3.01 16.10 -11.58
C SER A 52 4.03 16.74 -10.63
N LYS A 53 3.74 17.96 -10.15
CA LYS A 53 4.62 18.76 -9.28
C LYS A 53 3.95 19.21 -7.99
N VAL A 54 2.62 19.15 -7.92
CA VAL A 54 1.84 19.56 -6.75
C VAL A 54 0.94 18.41 -6.33
N TYR A 55 0.96 18.09 -5.04
CA TYR A 55 0.26 16.96 -4.48
C TYR A 55 -0.57 17.35 -3.26
N SER A 56 -1.73 16.72 -3.11
CA SER A 56 -2.51 16.75 -1.87
C SER A 56 -2.99 15.34 -1.53
N LYS A 57 -2.90 14.99 -0.25
CA LYS A 57 -3.39 13.71 0.27
C LYS A 57 -4.52 13.94 1.25
N PHE A 58 -5.57 13.14 1.14
CA PHE A 58 -6.76 13.22 1.98
C PHE A 58 -7.02 11.87 2.66
N ASP A 59 -7.27 11.92 3.98
CA ASP A 59 -7.69 10.78 4.80
C ASP A 59 -9.20 10.94 5.08
N LEU A 60 -9.99 9.96 4.67
CA LEU A 60 -11.42 9.96 4.97
C LEU A 60 -11.67 9.54 6.43
N SER A 61 -12.40 10.37 7.15
CA SER A 61 -12.64 10.17 8.58
C SER A 61 -13.34 8.83 8.84
N LYS A 62 -12.67 7.91 9.52
CA LYS A 62 -13.20 6.58 9.87
C LYS A 62 -13.67 5.74 8.68
N GLY A 63 -13.23 6.06 7.44
CA GLY A 63 -13.45 5.31 6.21
C GLY A 63 -14.77 4.54 6.14
N TYR A 64 -14.76 3.25 6.45
CA TYR A 64 -15.92 2.37 6.33
C TYR A 64 -17.15 2.78 7.16
N TYR A 65 -16.97 3.44 8.32
CA TYR A 65 -18.09 3.94 9.12
C TYR A 65 -18.90 5.04 8.43
N GLN A 66 -18.47 5.55 7.30
CA GLN A 66 -19.24 6.50 6.50
C GLN A 66 -20.20 5.79 5.53
N LEU A 67 -20.11 4.47 5.39
CA LEU A 67 -21.04 3.67 4.59
C LEU A 67 -22.22 3.24 5.46
N PRO A 68 -23.48 3.62 5.14
CA PRO A 68 -24.64 3.08 5.81
C PRO A 68 -24.80 1.59 5.48
N LEU A 69 -25.23 0.79 6.45
CA LEU A 69 -25.63 -0.59 6.21
C LEU A 69 -27.07 -0.67 5.75
N ASN A 70 -27.34 -1.56 4.81
CA ASN A 70 -28.70 -1.95 4.48
C ASN A 70 -29.42 -2.46 5.76
N PRO A 71 -30.67 -2.05 6.03
CA PRO A 71 -31.45 -2.50 7.19
C PRO A 71 -31.39 -4.02 7.43
N GLU A 72 -31.50 -4.82 6.38
CA GLU A 72 -31.43 -6.30 6.43
C GLU A 72 -30.08 -6.85 6.87
N SER A 73 -28.98 -6.11 6.60
CA SER A 73 -27.63 -6.54 6.95
C SER A 73 -27.20 -6.13 8.35
N LYS A 74 -27.94 -5.26 9.03
CA LYS A 74 -27.56 -4.75 10.36
C LYS A 74 -27.47 -5.84 11.42
N ASP A 75 -28.42 -6.77 11.44
CA ASP A 75 -28.43 -7.86 12.42
C ASP A 75 -27.26 -8.81 12.25
N ALA A 76 -26.74 -8.98 11.03
CA ALA A 76 -25.51 -9.74 10.79
C ALA A 76 -24.28 -9.16 11.50
N THR A 77 -24.28 -7.85 11.78
CA THR A 77 -23.15 -7.18 12.46
C THR A 77 -23.25 -7.21 13.98
N THR A 78 -24.19 -7.97 14.55
CA THR A 78 -24.40 -8.02 16.01
C THR A 78 -23.15 -8.52 16.73
N PHE A 79 -22.83 -7.83 17.84
CA PHE A 79 -21.73 -8.19 18.74
C PHE A 79 -22.19 -8.15 20.19
N VAL A 80 -21.53 -8.94 21.03
CA VAL A 80 -21.86 -9.08 22.45
C VAL A 80 -20.87 -8.30 23.30
N SER A 81 -21.38 -7.61 24.33
CA SER A 81 -20.62 -7.00 25.40
C SER A 81 -21.26 -7.33 26.76
N HIS A 82 -20.58 -6.94 27.86
CA HIS A 82 -21.16 -7.06 29.21
C HIS A 82 -22.43 -6.22 29.41
N ARG A 83 -22.73 -5.28 28.51
CA ARG A 83 -23.95 -4.43 28.52
C ARG A 83 -25.05 -4.95 27.60
N GLY A 84 -24.87 -6.12 26.97
CA GLY A 84 -25.85 -6.72 26.08
C GLY A 84 -25.41 -6.81 24.63
N LEU A 85 -26.37 -6.99 23.74
CA LEU A 85 -26.19 -7.14 22.28
C LEU A 85 -26.36 -5.79 21.59
N PHE A 86 -25.38 -5.49 20.73
CA PHE A 86 -25.35 -4.29 19.90
C PHE A 86 -25.17 -4.66 18.44
N LYS A 87 -25.62 -3.79 17.55
CA LYS A 87 -25.39 -3.91 16.11
C LYS A 87 -24.96 -2.56 15.52
N PHE A 88 -24.29 -2.61 14.38
CA PHE A 88 -23.88 -1.41 13.67
C PHE A 88 -25.00 -0.88 12.77
N ASN A 89 -25.08 0.44 12.65
CA ASN A 89 -25.89 1.12 11.64
C ASN A 89 -25.10 1.45 10.38
N VAL A 90 -23.78 1.39 10.50
CA VAL A 90 -22.80 1.70 9.44
C VAL A 90 -21.84 0.54 9.29
N CYS A 91 -21.13 0.47 8.16
CA CYS A 91 -20.21 -0.62 7.87
C CYS A 91 -19.03 -0.66 8.88
N PRO A 92 -18.92 -1.70 9.73
CA PRO A 92 -17.83 -1.80 10.68
C PRO A 92 -16.55 -2.31 10.02
N PHE A 93 -15.42 -2.03 10.68
CA PHE A 93 -14.15 -2.68 10.34
C PHE A 93 -14.21 -4.18 10.61
N GLY A 94 -13.54 -4.97 9.75
CA GLY A 94 -13.41 -6.41 9.90
C GLY A 94 -14.36 -7.25 9.04
N LEU A 95 -15.32 -6.63 8.34
CA LEU A 95 -16.11 -7.30 7.30
C LEU A 95 -15.27 -7.49 6.04
N ALA A 96 -15.28 -8.69 5.46
CA ALA A 96 -14.53 -9.01 4.23
C ALA A 96 -14.99 -8.19 3.02
N SER A 97 -16.27 -7.83 2.95
CA SER A 97 -16.86 -7.01 1.86
C SER A 97 -16.68 -5.50 2.04
N ALA A 98 -16.23 -5.02 3.22
CA ALA A 98 -16.12 -3.59 3.49
C ALA A 98 -15.12 -2.87 2.56
N PRO A 99 -13.91 -3.40 2.27
CA PRO A 99 -12.99 -2.80 1.32
C PRO A 99 -13.58 -2.67 -0.08
N ALA A 100 -14.24 -3.73 -0.58
CA ALA A 100 -14.86 -3.75 -1.89
C ALA A 100 -15.98 -2.68 -2.01
N SER A 101 -16.86 -2.61 -1.03
CA SER A 101 -17.95 -1.63 -0.99
C SER A 101 -17.40 -0.19 -0.94
N PHE A 102 -16.33 0.03 -0.20
CA PHE A 102 -15.69 1.35 -0.10
C PHE A 102 -14.97 1.73 -1.40
N THR A 103 -14.24 0.79 -2.01
CA THR A 103 -13.61 1.00 -3.33
C THR A 103 -14.64 1.37 -4.38
N ARG A 104 -15.81 0.71 -4.39
CA ARG A 104 -16.92 1.03 -5.30
C ARG A 104 -17.45 2.45 -5.06
N LEU A 105 -17.56 2.88 -3.80
CA LEU A 105 -17.93 4.27 -3.47
C LEU A 105 -16.89 5.24 -4.02
N MET A 106 -15.60 5.00 -3.76
CA MET A 106 -14.52 5.87 -4.21
C MET A 106 -14.44 5.96 -5.74
N ARG A 107 -14.59 4.84 -6.44
CA ARG A 107 -14.65 4.82 -7.90
C ARG A 107 -15.80 5.65 -8.45
N LYS A 108 -17.00 5.60 -7.83
CA LYS A 108 -18.13 6.45 -8.21
C LYS A 108 -17.87 7.92 -7.88
N LEU A 109 -17.29 8.21 -6.72
CA LEU A 109 -16.97 9.56 -6.27
C LEU A 109 -16.00 10.25 -7.23
N LEU A 110 -14.96 9.51 -7.64
CA LEU A 110 -13.87 10.03 -8.49
C LEU A 110 -14.09 9.75 -9.99
N ALA A 111 -15.26 9.24 -10.38
CA ALA A 111 -15.57 8.97 -11.78
C ALA A 111 -15.41 10.25 -12.63
N ASN A 112 -14.75 10.12 -13.79
CA ASN A 112 -14.50 11.23 -14.73
C ASN A 112 -13.72 12.43 -14.11
N SER A 113 -12.98 12.20 -13.01
CA SER A 113 -12.01 13.19 -12.51
C SER A 113 -10.65 12.99 -13.17
N THR A 114 -9.91 14.05 -13.37
CA THR A 114 -8.50 14.03 -13.75
C THR A 114 -7.66 14.54 -12.60
N GLY A 115 -6.50 13.91 -12.35
CA GLY A 115 -5.62 14.29 -11.25
C GLY A 115 -6.11 13.91 -9.85
N LEU A 116 -7.05 12.96 -9.76
CA LEU A 116 -7.53 12.38 -8.49
C LEU A 116 -7.48 10.86 -8.57
N ASP A 117 -6.73 10.25 -7.67
CA ASP A 117 -6.65 8.81 -7.51
C ASP A 117 -6.99 8.39 -6.10
N SER A 118 -7.42 7.14 -5.93
CA SER A 118 -7.67 6.58 -4.61
C SER A 118 -7.11 5.18 -4.45
N TYR A 119 -6.56 4.93 -3.27
CA TYR A 119 -6.20 3.60 -2.81
C TYR A 119 -6.90 3.34 -1.47
N LEU A 120 -7.97 2.55 -1.51
CA LEU A 120 -8.87 2.36 -0.37
C LEU A 120 -9.39 3.71 0.16
N ASP A 121 -9.02 4.07 1.39
CA ASP A 121 -9.45 5.30 2.08
C ASP A 121 -8.51 6.50 1.90
N ASP A 122 -7.34 6.30 1.30
CA ASP A 122 -6.40 7.37 0.94
C ASP A 122 -6.73 7.94 -0.44
N VAL A 123 -6.97 9.25 -0.56
CA VAL A 123 -7.14 9.95 -1.84
C VAL A 123 -5.94 10.83 -2.10
N LEU A 124 -5.44 10.78 -3.32
CA LEU A 124 -4.33 11.59 -3.81
C LEU A 124 -4.80 12.51 -4.94
N ALA A 125 -4.62 13.81 -4.75
CA ALA A 125 -4.72 14.80 -5.82
C ALA A 125 -3.32 15.15 -6.32
N HIS A 126 -3.14 15.21 -7.64
CA HIS A 126 -1.86 15.50 -8.26
C HIS A 126 -2.03 16.30 -9.55
N THR A 127 -1.17 17.29 -9.77
CA THR A 127 -1.24 18.17 -10.95
C THR A 127 0.13 18.74 -11.32
N LYS A 128 0.23 19.27 -12.54
CA LYS A 128 1.46 19.93 -13.03
C LYS A 128 1.61 21.36 -12.50
N THR A 129 0.51 22.10 -12.36
CA THR A 129 0.50 23.49 -11.94
C THR A 129 -0.33 23.69 -10.68
N TRP A 130 -0.12 24.81 -10.00
CA TRP A 130 -0.90 25.19 -8.82
C TRP A 130 -2.33 25.60 -9.19
N GLU A 131 -2.51 26.24 -10.33
CA GLU A 131 -3.81 26.67 -10.86
C GLU A 131 -4.72 25.45 -11.12
N ASP A 132 -4.20 24.43 -11.82
CA ASP A 132 -4.89 23.17 -12.03
C ASP A 132 -5.21 22.49 -10.70
N HIS A 133 -4.27 22.57 -9.74
CA HIS A 133 -4.46 21.97 -8.43
C HIS A 133 -5.65 22.55 -7.67
N LEU A 134 -5.80 23.86 -7.71
CA LEU A 134 -6.95 24.54 -7.10
C LEU A 134 -8.27 24.10 -7.74
N ALA A 135 -8.31 23.91 -9.06
CA ALA A 135 -9.49 23.42 -9.77
C ALA A 135 -9.84 21.98 -9.33
N VAL A 136 -8.84 21.09 -9.29
CA VAL A 136 -9.00 19.71 -8.83
C VAL A 136 -9.46 19.65 -7.37
N LEU A 137 -8.90 20.48 -6.50
CA LEU A 137 -9.33 20.53 -5.09
C LEU A 137 -10.78 20.99 -4.94
N ARG A 138 -11.23 21.99 -5.69
CA ARG A 138 -12.62 22.45 -5.67
C ARG A 138 -13.56 21.32 -6.11
N ASP A 139 -13.28 20.68 -7.23
CA ASP A 139 -14.07 19.52 -7.71
C ASP A 139 -14.12 18.41 -6.66
N PHE A 140 -12.97 18.07 -6.07
CA PHE A 140 -12.91 17.03 -5.03
C PHE A 140 -13.77 17.38 -3.81
N PHE A 141 -13.64 18.59 -3.26
CA PHE A 141 -14.43 19.01 -2.11
C PHE A 141 -15.93 19.06 -2.41
N ASP A 142 -16.31 19.49 -3.60
CA ASP A 142 -17.72 19.50 -4.03
C ASP A 142 -18.29 18.07 -4.14
N ARG A 143 -17.50 17.12 -4.64
CA ARG A 143 -17.87 15.70 -4.70
C ARG A 143 -18.04 15.11 -3.30
N VAL A 144 -17.07 15.33 -2.41
CA VAL A 144 -17.09 14.88 -1.01
C VAL A 144 -18.31 15.45 -0.29
N LYS A 145 -18.61 16.75 -0.46
CA LYS A 145 -19.78 17.41 0.12
C LYS A 145 -21.10 16.80 -0.40
N ARG A 146 -21.23 16.62 -1.72
CA ARG A 146 -22.42 16.00 -2.34
C ARG A 146 -22.63 14.57 -1.91
N ALA A 147 -21.56 13.82 -1.69
CA ALA A 147 -21.60 12.45 -1.20
C ALA A 147 -21.81 12.36 0.32
N ASN A 148 -21.92 13.48 1.03
CA ASN A 148 -22.01 13.55 2.49
C ASN A 148 -20.88 12.80 3.21
N LEU A 149 -19.66 12.85 2.65
CA LEU A 149 -18.46 12.26 3.22
C LEU A 149 -17.71 13.28 4.06
N SER A 150 -16.94 12.80 5.04
CA SER A 150 -16.16 13.62 5.95
C SER A 150 -14.68 13.31 5.85
N LEU A 151 -13.86 14.34 5.74
CA LEU A 151 -12.41 14.24 5.80
C LEU A 151 -11.90 14.41 7.23
N ARG A 152 -10.69 13.94 7.48
CA ARG A 152 -9.97 14.17 8.73
C ARG A 152 -8.88 15.23 8.52
N PRO A 153 -9.13 16.53 8.79
CA PRO A 153 -8.21 17.61 8.46
C PRO A 153 -6.80 17.43 9.03
N SER A 154 -6.69 16.91 10.27
CA SER A 154 -5.39 16.68 10.93
C SER A 154 -4.48 15.66 10.25
N LYS A 155 -5.00 14.90 9.29
CA LYS A 155 -4.25 13.93 8.49
C LYS A 155 -4.19 14.29 7.01
N CYS A 156 -4.84 15.38 6.60
CA CYS A 156 -4.78 15.86 5.23
C CYS A 156 -3.51 16.70 5.03
N GLN A 157 -2.91 16.56 3.86
CA GLN A 157 -1.76 17.34 3.40
C GLN A 157 -2.16 18.01 2.09
N ILE A 158 -2.05 19.32 1.99
CA ILE A 158 -2.58 20.09 0.84
C ILE A 158 -1.47 20.93 0.23
N GLY A 159 -1.24 20.81 -1.09
CA GLY A 159 -0.34 21.65 -1.85
C GLY A 159 1.15 21.40 -1.59
N PHE A 160 1.57 20.18 -1.40
CA PHE A 160 2.96 19.82 -1.17
C PHE A 160 3.69 19.49 -2.49
N LYS A 161 4.97 19.82 -2.57
CA LYS A 161 5.86 19.37 -3.67
C LYS A 161 6.38 17.93 -3.47
N ALA A 162 6.31 17.45 -2.23
CA ALA A 162 6.73 16.10 -1.87
C ALA A 162 5.68 15.47 -0.96
N ILE A 163 5.31 14.22 -1.21
CA ILE A 163 4.27 13.55 -0.45
C ILE A 163 4.60 12.08 -0.17
N GLY A 164 4.30 11.63 1.05
CA GLY A 164 4.36 10.21 1.41
C GLY A 164 3.07 9.49 1.03
N PHE A 165 3.16 8.51 0.14
CA PHE A 165 2.01 7.73 -0.33
C PHE A 165 2.37 6.26 -0.47
N LEU A 166 1.54 5.37 0.10
CA LEU A 166 1.68 3.91 0.03
C LEU A 166 3.13 3.40 0.28
N GLY A 167 3.76 3.91 1.33
CA GLY A 167 5.11 3.46 1.72
C GLY A 167 6.26 4.01 0.88
N ASN A 168 5.97 4.90 -0.05
CA ASN A 168 6.95 5.62 -0.87
C ASN A 168 6.87 7.12 -0.61
N GLN A 169 7.94 7.83 -0.94
CA GLN A 169 7.99 9.28 -1.04
C GLN A 169 7.98 9.65 -2.51
N VAL A 170 7.05 10.49 -2.93
CA VAL A 170 7.01 11.09 -4.26
C VAL A 170 7.48 12.53 -4.14
N ILE A 171 8.42 12.92 -4.98
CA ILE A 171 8.97 14.28 -5.04
C ILE A 171 9.08 14.66 -6.52
N GLU A 172 8.27 15.59 -6.96
CA GLU A 172 8.15 15.92 -8.38
C GLU A 172 7.87 14.65 -9.21
N ASP A 173 8.70 14.33 -10.20
CA ASP A 173 8.60 13.14 -11.05
C ASP A 173 9.45 11.95 -10.56
N MET A 174 9.82 11.93 -9.28
CA MET A 174 10.66 10.90 -8.67
C MET A 174 9.92 10.14 -7.57
N LYS A 175 10.20 8.84 -7.48
CA LYS A 175 9.69 7.94 -6.44
C LYS A 175 10.87 7.30 -5.69
N THR A 176 10.81 7.32 -4.35
CA THR A 176 11.79 6.68 -3.46
C THR A 176 11.07 5.93 -2.35
N PRO A 177 11.67 4.93 -1.71
CA PRO A 177 11.12 4.35 -0.49
C PRO A 177 10.97 5.40 0.61
N SER A 178 9.90 5.31 1.43
CA SER A 178 9.71 6.24 2.56
C SER A 178 10.77 6.05 3.63
N LYS A 179 11.13 7.12 4.35
CA LYS A 179 12.12 7.09 5.44
C LYS A 179 11.78 6.05 6.51
N ASP A 180 10.53 5.98 6.94
CA ASP A 180 10.08 5.02 7.96
C ASP A 180 10.32 3.56 7.55
N ASN A 181 10.16 3.24 6.28
CA ASN A 181 10.42 1.90 5.76
C ASN A 181 11.92 1.62 5.61
N LEU A 182 12.70 2.62 5.19
CA LEU A 182 14.16 2.51 5.17
C LEU A 182 14.73 2.29 6.57
N GLU A 183 14.23 2.98 7.59
CA GLU A 183 14.62 2.79 9.00
C GLU A 183 14.30 1.37 9.49
N LYS A 184 13.15 0.79 9.13
CA LYS A 184 12.82 -0.60 9.46
C LYS A 184 13.81 -1.57 8.83
N ILE A 185 14.22 -1.34 7.59
CA ILE A 185 15.23 -2.15 6.91
C ILE A 185 16.60 -1.98 7.57
N LEU A 186 17.01 -0.75 7.86
CA LEU A 186 18.26 -0.44 8.54
C LEU A 186 18.36 -1.16 9.90
N ASN A 187 17.30 -1.07 10.70
CA ASN A 187 17.24 -1.63 12.03
C ASN A 187 16.93 -3.16 12.05
N SER A 188 16.76 -3.78 10.88
CA SER A 188 16.57 -5.22 10.79
C SER A 188 17.79 -5.96 11.29
N THR A 189 17.59 -6.83 12.26
CA THR A 189 18.63 -7.71 12.80
C THR A 189 18.81 -8.93 11.91
N ARG A 190 19.98 -9.58 12.00
CA ARG A 190 20.29 -10.81 11.29
C ARG A 190 19.25 -11.90 11.61
N PRO A 191 18.59 -12.49 10.62
CA PRO A 191 17.61 -13.57 10.82
C PRO A 191 18.24 -14.83 11.41
N THR A 192 17.57 -15.45 12.38
CA THR A 192 18.02 -16.71 13.04
C THR A 192 17.13 -17.90 12.70
N ASN A 193 15.97 -17.66 12.09
CA ASN A 193 15.02 -18.71 11.69
C ASN A 193 14.31 -18.36 10.39
N LYS A 194 13.63 -19.34 9.78
CA LYS A 194 12.92 -19.18 8.50
C LYS A 194 11.84 -18.09 8.54
N THR A 195 11.16 -17.92 9.66
CA THR A 195 10.11 -16.90 9.80
C THR A 195 10.71 -15.49 9.71
N GLN A 196 11.85 -15.27 10.36
CA GLN A 196 12.56 -13.98 10.27
C GLN A 196 13.14 -13.72 8.88
N VAL A 197 13.66 -14.78 8.20
CA VAL A 197 14.09 -14.66 6.79
C VAL A 197 12.92 -14.26 5.90
N LYS A 198 11.75 -14.92 6.05
CA LYS A 198 10.53 -14.55 5.30
C LYS A 198 10.10 -13.11 5.58
N SER A 199 10.16 -12.69 6.85
CA SER A 199 9.81 -11.32 7.24
C SER A 199 10.72 -10.29 6.59
N PHE A 200 12.05 -10.54 6.60
CA PHE A 200 13.03 -9.65 5.96
C PHE A 200 12.84 -9.60 4.44
N LEU A 201 12.69 -10.77 3.79
CA LEU A 201 12.43 -10.84 2.35
C LEU A 201 11.08 -10.22 1.97
N GLY A 202 10.05 -10.34 2.81
CA GLY A 202 8.77 -9.67 2.61
C GLY A 202 8.89 -8.14 2.70
N LEU A 203 9.68 -7.66 3.66
CA LEU A 203 9.94 -6.22 3.81
C LEU A 203 10.74 -5.65 2.62
N THR A 204 11.84 -6.30 2.22
CA THR A 204 12.67 -5.84 1.11
C THR A 204 12.04 -6.10 -0.25
N GLY A 205 11.21 -7.15 -0.38
CA GLY A 205 10.50 -7.51 -1.60
C GLY A 205 9.45 -6.48 -2.02
N PHE A 206 8.89 -5.73 -1.08
CA PHE A 206 8.03 -4.59 -1.39
C PHE A 206 8.78 -3.50 -2.19
N PHE A 207 10.09 -3.40 -2.00
CA PHE A 207 10.97 -2.43 -2.66
C PHE A 207 11.83 -3.05 -3.77
N GLN A 208 11.50 -4.26 -4.26
CA GLN A 208 12.28 -4.94 -5.30
C GLN A 208 12.43 -4.12 -6.59
N VAL A 209 11.43 -3.29 -6.91
CA VAL A 209 11.45 -2.40 -8.09
C VAL A 209 12.58 -1.36 -8.05
N TYR A 210 13.17 -1.12 -6.88
CA TYR A 210 14.30 -0.21 -6.69
C TYR A 210 15.66 -0.91 -6.74
N VAL A 211 15.70 -2.24 -6.74
CA VAL A 211 16.95 -3.00 -6.58
C VAL A 211 17.26 -3.75 -7.88
N PRO A 212 18.33 -3.38 -8.59
CA PRO A 212 18.77 -4.16 -9.76
C PRO A 212 19.13 -5.59 -9.33
N ASN A 213 18.78 -6.56 -10.16
CA ASN A 213 19.07 -7.99 -9.95
C ASN A 213 18.60 -8.53 -8.58
N TYR A 214 17.47 -8.04 -8.07
CA TYR A 214 16.94 -8.40 -6.74
C TYR A 214 16.90 -9.92 -6.51
N SER A 215 16.46 -10.69 -7.50
CA SER A 215 16.33 -12.15 -7.40
C SER A 215 17.68 -12.86 -7.23
N GLU A 216 18.72 -12.39 -7.88
CA GLU A 216 20.07 -12.93 -7.73
C GLU A 216 20.65 -12.59 -6.35
N ILE A 217 20.52 -11.31 -5.94
CA ILE A 217 20.97 -10.85 -4.63
C ILE A 217 20.29 -11.63 -3.50
N THR A 218 18.99 -11.92 -3.62
CA THR A 218 18.22 -12.61 -2.58
C THR A 218 18.32 -14.14 -2.63
N ALA A 219 18.92 -14.72 -3.68
CA ALA A 219 19.00 -16.17 -3.85
C ALA A 219 19.58 -16.91 -2.61
N PRO A 220 20.68 -16.48 -1.98
CA PRO A 220 21.21 -17.13 -0.79
C PRO A 220 20.23 -17.14 0.40
N LEU A 221 19.43 -16.09 0.56
CA LEU A 221 18.42 -15.99 1.63
C LEU A 221 17.18 -16.81 1.30
N THR A 222 16.75 -16.78 0.04
CA THR A 222 15.59 -17.56 -0.43
C THR A 222 15.85 -19.06 -0.32
N ASP A 223 17.07 -19.51 -0.58
CA ASP A 223 17.46 -20.91 -0.46
C ASP A 223 17.33 -21.44 0.97
N LEU A 224 17.53 -20.63 1.99
CA LEU A 224 17.27 -21.01 3.39
C LEU A 224 15.82 -21.40 3.65
N LEU A 225 14.87 -20.96 2.82
CA LEU A 225 13.44 -21.25 2.99
C LEU A 225 13.00 -22.60 2.38
N LYS A 226 13.87 -23.28 1.61
CA LYS A 226 13.58 -24.59 1.02
C LYS A 226 13.17 -25.60 2.09
N LYS A 227 12.32 -26.58 1.71
CA LYS A 227 11.74 -27.55 2.64
C LYS A 227 12.79 -28.40 3.39
N ASN A 228 13.89 -28.72 2.71
CA ASN A 228 14.99 -29.54 3.22
C ASN A 228 15.97 -28.79 4.15
N HIS A 229 15.82 -27.48 4.34
CA HIS A 229 16.62 -26.73 5.30
C HIS A 229 15.98 -26.69 6.69
N PRO A 230 16.78 -26.69 7.80
CA PRO A 230 16.26 -26.61 9.15
C PRO A 230 15.57 -25.28 9.44
N ASN A 231 14.67 -25.25 10.44
CA ASN A 231 13.99 -24.00 10.83
C ASN A 231 14.98 -22.98 11.42
N LYS A 232 15.95 -23.43 12.23
CA LYS A 232 17.10 -22.61 12.64
C LYS A 232 18.03 -22.48 11.44
N VAL A 233 18.18 -21.28 10.91
CA VAL A 233 18.96 -21.08 9.68
C VAL A 233 20.46 -21.18 9.94
N ILE A 234 21.18 -21.82 9.00
CA ILE A 234 22.63 -21.81 8.95
C ILE A 234 23.04 -20.57 8.15
N TRP A 235 23.61 -19.62 8.84
CA TRP A 235 23.99 -18.33 8.27
C TRP A 235 25.47 -18.31 7.94
N GLY A 236 25.79 -18.30 6.66
CA GLY A 236 27.14 -18.22 6.14
C GLY A 236 27.47 -16.85 5.52
N LYS A 237 28.64 -16.77 4.90
CA LYS A 237 29.12 -15.53 4.25
C LYS A 237 28.19 -15.08 3.13
N SER A 238 27.72 -15.99 2.28
CA SER A 238 26.81 -15.65 1.15
C SER A 238 25.50 -15.04 1.62
N GLN A 239 24.93 -15.52 2.76
CA GLN A 239 23.74 -14.93 3.36
C GLN A 239 24.02 -13.56 3.94
N GLU A 240 25.17 -13.38 4.59
CA GLU A 240 25.58 -12.09 5.13
C GLU A 240 25.79 -11.06 4.02
N ASP A 241 26.52 -11.43 2.97
CA ASP A 241 26.77 -10.57 1.82
C ASP A 241 25.45 -10.14 1.15
N SER A 242 24.50 -11.07 0.98
CA SER A 242 23.16 -10.82 0.47
C SER A 242 22.37 -9.85 1.35
N PHE A 243 22.40 -10.08 2.67
CA PHE A 243 21.69 -9.25 3.65
C PHE A 243 22.23 -7.81 3.65
N GLN A 244 23.57 -7.64 3.70
CA GLN A 244 24.20 -6.33 3.71
C GLN A 244 24.05 -5.62 2.37
N LYS A 245 24.15 -6.34 1.25
CA LYS A 245 23.97 -5.78 -0.09
C LYS A 245 22.57 -5.20 -0.29
N LEU A 246 21.52 -5.91 0.15
CA LEU A 246 20.15 -5.41 0.10
C LEU A 246 19.97 -4.14 0.93
N LYS A 247 20.51 -4.13 2.17
CA LYS A 247 20.47 -2.95 3.02
C LYS A 247 21.20 -1.78 2.37
N ALA A 248 22.40 -2.00 1.83
CA ALA A 248 23.19 -0.97 1.19
C ALA A 248 22.48 -0.35 -0.03
N TYR A 249 21.87 -1.18 -0.90
CA TYR A 249 21.11 -0.68 -2.04
C TYR A 249 19.93 0.21 -1.62
N LEU A 250 19.14 -0.25 -0.68
CA LEU A 250 17.95 0.49 -0.26
C LEU A 250 18.28 1.75 0.55
N LEU A 251 19.36 1.71 1.35
CA LEU A 251 19.83 2.87 2.10
C LEU A 251 20.62 3.87 1.25
N GLY A 252 21.17 3.43 0.11
CA GLY A 252 21.83 4.29 -0.86
C GLY A 252 20.90 5.30 -1.54
N GLY A 253 19.61 5.31 -1.21
CA GLY A 253 18.62 6.23 -1.74
C GLY A 253 18.27 5.96 -3.20
N PRO A 254 17.84 4.73 -3.53
CA PRO A 254 17.46 4.42 -4.90
C PRO A 254 16.29 5.31 -5.33
N ILE A 255 16.46 5.97 -6.47
CA ILE A 255 15.49 6.87 -7.06
C ILE A 255 15.02 6.26 -8.37
N LEU A 256 13.70 6.19 -8.54
CA LEU A 256 13.06 5.86 -9.81
C LEU A 256 12.35 7.09 -10.34
N LYS A 257 12.44 7.33 -11.63
CA LYS A 257 11.59 8.31 -12.30
C LYS A 257 10.18 7.75 -12.47
N LEU A 258 9.20 8.62 -12.37
CA LEU A 258 7.83 8.29 -12.73
C LEU A 258 7.68 8.32 -14.26
N PRO A 259 6.95 7.37 -14.87
CA PRO A 259 6.86 7.26 -16.32
C PRO A 259 6.10 8.44 -16.93
N LEU A 260 6.58 8.91 -18.09
CA LEU A 260 5.88 9.83 -18.98
C LEU A 260 5.36 9.01 -20.17
N TRP A 261 4.02 8.87 -20.26
CA TRP A 261 3.40 7.96 -21.22
C TRP A 261 3.45 8.43 -22.69
N ASP A 262 3.80 9.66 -22.92
CA ASP A 262 4.02 10.30 -24.22
C ASP A 262 5.47 10.16 -24.72
N GLN A 263 6.35 9.50 -23.96
CA GLN A 263 7.75 9.28 -24.31
C GLN A 263 8.07 7.79 -24.44
N GLU A 264 9.12 7.48 -25.21
CA GLU A 264 9.56 6.12 -25.42
C GLU A 264 10.19 5.47 -24.19
N PHE A 265 9.98 4.17 -24.04
CA PHE A 265 10.62 3.34 -23.03
C PHE A 265 11.76 2.53 -23.64
N ILE A 266 12.85 2.43 -22.91
CA ILE A 266 14.00 1.60 -23.26
C ILE A 266 14.09 0.45 -22.25
N LEU A 267 13.93 -0.78 -22.75
CA LEU A 267 14.10 -1.98 -21.92
C LEU A 267 15.50 -2.55 -22.14
N ARG A 268 16.28 -2.67 -21.05
CA ARG A 268 17.54 -3.41 -21.04
C ARG A 268 17.36 -4.69 -20.23
N THR A 269 17.77 -5.81 -20.81
CA THR A 269 17.63 -7.13 -20.17
C THR A 269 18.98 -7.79 -20.02
N ASP A 270 19.12 -8.61 -18.99
CA ASP A 270 20.27 -9.44 -18.71
C ASP A 270 19.83 -10.80 -18.19
N ALA A 271 20.61 -11.84 -18.45
CA ALA A 271 20.33 -13.20 -18.02
C ALA A 271 21.61 -13.91 -17.56
N SER A 272 21.48 -14.64 -16.45
CA SER A 272 22.50 -15.53 -15.93
C SER A 272 21.93 -16.95 -15.78
N ASN A 273 22.77 -17.91 -15.38
CA ASN A 273 22.32 -19.26 -15.06
C ASN A 273 21.39 -19.34 -13.84
N TYR A 274 21.19 -18.25 -13.10
CA TYR A 274 20.42 -18.21 -11.85
C TYR A 274 19.17 -17.34 -11.92
N ALA A 275 19.20 -16.29 -12.74
CA ALA A 275 18.13 -15.31 -12.79
C ALA A 275 18.10 -14.58 -14.13
N ILE A 276 16.94 -14.09 -14.49
CA ILE A 276 16.75 -13.07 -15.52
C ILE A 276 16.44 -11.75 -14.84
N ALA A 277 16.92 -10.66 -15.42
CA ALA A 277 16.70 -9.31 -14.93
C ALA A 277 16.46 -8.34 -16.06
N GLY A 278 15.82 -7.23 -15.75
CA GLY A 278 15.61 -6.13 -16.67
C GLY A 278 15.48 -4.81 -15.94
N VAL A 279 15.80 -3.74 -16.63
CA VAL A 279 15.55 -2.37 -16.22
C VAL A 279 14.76 -1.67 -17.31
N LEU A 280 13.62 -1.12 -16.93
CA LEU A 280 12.85 -0.21 -17.75
C LEU A 280 13.38 1.20 -17.51
N MET A 281 13.76 1.88 -18.58
CA MET A 281 14.37 3.21 -18.55
C MET A 281 13.57 4.16 -19.44
N GLN A 282 13.70 5.43 -19.14
CA GLN A 282 13.15 6.51 -19.94
C GLN A 282 14.10 7.70 -19.94
N GLU A 283 14.15 8.45 -21.04
CA GLU A 283 14.94 9.67 -21.12
C GLU A 283 14.17 10.84 -20.49
N HIS A 284 14.81 11.55 -19.58
CA HIS A 284 14.30 12.77 -18.99
C HIS A 284 15.41 13.82 -19.11
N ASP A 285 15.11 14.94 -19.76
CA ASP A 285 16.08 16.05 -19.98
C ASP A 285 17.41 15.61 -20.61
N GLY A 286 17.35 14.67 -21.57
CA GLY A 286 18.53 14.14 -22.26
C GLY A 286 19.32 13.09 -21.49
N VAL A 287 18.83 12.63 -20.34
CA VAL A 287 19.49 11.64 -19.49
C VAL A 287 18.58 10.43 -19.29
N LEU A 288 19.13 9.23 -19.47
CA LEU A 288 18.40 7.97 -19.21
C LEU A 288 18.29 7.69 -17.71
N HIS A 289 17.08 7.54 -17.22
CA HIS A 289 16.77 7.23 -15.84
C HIS A 289 16.02 5.92 -15.71
N PRO A 290 16.23 5.14 -14.63
CA PRO A 290 15.43 3.95 -14.35
C PRO A 290 14.01 4.35 -13.91
N VAL A 291 13.04 3.66 -14.47
CA VAL A 291 11.62 3.72 -14.09
C VAL A 291 11.26 2.53 -13.21
N ALA A 292 11.78 1.35 -13.54
CA ALA A 292 11.57 0.14 -12.73
C ALA A 292 12.67 -0.89 -12.97
N PHE A 293 13.03 -1.63 -11.93
CA PHE A 293 13.79 -2.86 -12.04
C PHE A 293 12.88 -4.06 -11.87
N ALA A 294 13.16 -5.13 -12.60
CA ALA A 294 12.48 -6.42 -12.44
C ALA A 294 13.51 -7.55 -12.50
N SER A 295 13.29 -8.60 -11.73
CA SER A 295 14.10 -9.80 -11.84
C SER A 295 13.33 -11.02 -11.39
N LYS A 296 13.68 -12.20 -11.95
CA LYS A 296 13.06 -13.48 -11.60
C LYS A 296 14.12 -14.56 -11.51
N LYS A 297 14.12 -15.32 -10.42
CA LYS A 297 14.95 -16.52 -10.26
C LYS A 297 14.47 -17.61 -11.22
N LEU A 298 15.40 -18.30 -11.87
CA LEU A 298 15.17 -19.47 -12.73
C LEU A 298 14.97 -20.75 -11.89
#